data_333696f08b9d301c9a13f62c1eb2b3b7
#
_entry.id   333696f08b9d301c9a13f62c1eb2b3b7
#
_cell.length_a   1.000
_cell.length_b   1.000
_cell.length_c   1.000
_cell.angle_alpha   90.00
_cell.angle_beta   90.00
_cell.angle_gamma   90.00
#
_symmetry.space_group_name_H-M   'P 1'
#
loop_
_entity.id
_entity.type
_entity.pdbx_description
1 polymer ?
#
loop_
_entity_poly.entity_id
_entity_poly.type
_entity_poly.pdbx_seq_one_letter_code
_entity_poly.pdbx_strand_id
1 'polypeptide(L)'
;MAPCEKGRVHSIESFGTVDGPGVRMVVFFQGCPMRCLYCHNPDTWSVDGGCEMTVDEILSAYERNKSFYRGGGLTATGGEPLLQLPFLTALFRAARQKGIHTCLDTSGIVYRPDRRAEFDALFACTDLVLLDVKHADPEGHKHLTGHGQAPVLAFARALSEAGVPLVVRHVVVPGLTDSEEKLRALGRLIAPLRTLKGLEVLPYHTMGRAKYDALGLAYPLEGVPPLEQTQAHRARGIILEEIRRVRTGEG
;
A
#
# COMPACT_ATOMS: atom_id res chain seq x y z
N MET A 1 31.34 7.65 -5.75
CA MET A 1 30.12 6.90 -6.12
C MET A 1 29.73 6.09 -4.89
N ALA A 2 28.55 6.34 -4.31
CA ALA A 2 28.03 5.46 -3.26
C ALA A 2 27.92 4.02 -3.82
N PRO A 3 28.13 2.97 -3.01
CA PRO A 3 27.99 1.61 -3.48
C PRO A 3 26.57 1.48 -4.08
N CYS A 4 26.49 0.80 -5.22
CA CYS A 4 25.23 0.54 -5.93
C CYS A 4 24.32 -0.23 -4.97
N GLU A 5 23.42 0.49 -4.29
CA GLU A 5 22.46 -0.15 -3.40
C GLU A 5 21.56 -1.04 -4.24
N LYS A 6 21.54 -2.31 -3.90
CA LYS A 6 20.63 -3.29 -4.49
C LYS A 6 19.41 -3.48 -3.60
N GLY A 7 18.25 -3.61 -4.21
CA GLY A 7 17.03 -4.00 -3.55
C GLY A 7 16.61 -5.41 -3.96
N ARG A 8 15.92 -6.09 -3.05
CA ARG A 8 15.29 -7.37 -3.36
C ARG A 8 13.92 -7.15 -3.94
N VAL A 9 13.76 -7.54 -5.19
CA VAL A 9 12.56 -7.40 -6.00
C VAL A 9 11.95 -8.78 -6.22
N HIS A 10 10.67 -8.93 -5.92
CA HIS A 10 9.92 -10.15 -6.20
C HIS A 10 9.65 -10.26 -7.71
N SER A 11 9.08 -9.21 -8.30
CA SER A 11 8.73 -9.17 -9.72
C SER A 11 8.50 -7.73 -10.18
N ILE A 12 8.43 -7.55 -11.50
CA ILE A 12 8.06 -6.29 -12.14
C ILE A 12 6.89 -6.56 -13.08
N GLU A 13 5.82 -5.77 -12.92
CA GLU A 13 4.70 -5.72 -13.86
C GLU A 13 4.80 -4.47 -14.72
N SER A 14 4.79 -4.65 -16.03
CA SER A 14 5.01 -3.55 -16.98
C SER A 14 3.79 -2.68 -17.23
N PHE A 15 2.57 -3.16 -16.97
CA PHE A 15 1.31 -2.50 -17.36
C PHE A 15 0.25 -2.52 -16.25
N GLY A 16 0.64 -2.17 -15.01
CA GLY A 16 -0.29 -2.02 -13.91
C GLY A 16 -1.26 -0.86 -14.14
N THR A 17 -2.54 -1.10 -13.89
CA THR A 17 -3.62 -0.10 -14.06
C THR A 17 -4.40 0.16 -12.78
N VAL A 18 -4.05 -0.54 -11.70
CA VAL A 18 -4.76 -0.48 -10.40
C VAL A 18 -3.86 -0.03 -9.23
N ASP A 19 -2.57 0.22 -9.52
CA ASP A 19 -1.57 0.58 -8.52
C ASP A 19 -1.18 2.06 -8.57
N GLY A 20 -2.17 2.93 -8.77
CA GLY A 20 -2.04 4.37 -8.89
C GLY A 20 -2.55 4.90 -10.23
N PRO A 21 -2.40 6.21 -10.50
CA PRO A 21 -2.96 6.85 -11.69
C PRO A 21 -2.24 6.43 -12.97
N GLY A 22 -3.02 6.24 -14.04
CA GLY A 22 -2.52 5.90 -15.38
C GLY A 22 -1.98 4.48 -15.50
N VAL A 23 -1.29 4.21 -16.62
CA VAL A 23 -0.57 2.93 -16.81
C VAL A 23 0.82 3.06 -16.19
N ARG A 24 1.22 2.07 -15.39
CA ARG A 24 2.43 2.16 -14.57
C ARG A 24 3.32 0.93 -14.69
N MET A 25 4.60 1.14 -14.52
CA MET A 25 5.47 0.03 -14.13
C MET A 25 5.36 -0.19 -12.62
N VAL A 26 5.04 -1.40 -12.21
CA VAL A 26 4.86 -1.78 -10.82
C VAL A 26 6.01 -2.69 -10.40
N VAL A 27 6.75 -2.27 -9.39
CA VAL A 27 7.87 -3.03 -8.80
C VAL A 27 7.39 -3.65 -7.50
N PHE A 28 7.28 -4.96 -7.47
CA PHE A 28 6.92 -5.72 -6.27
C PHE A 28 8.16 -6.02 -5.46
N PHE A 29 8.26 -5.44 -4.29
CA PHE A 29 9.36 -5.65 -3.37
C PHE A 29 9.21 -6.96 -2.61
N GLN A 30 10.33 -7.59 -2.33
CA GLN A 30 10.39 -8.80 -1.52
C GLN A 30 10.52 -8.46 -0.04
N GLY A 31 9.87 -9.25 0.82
CA GLY A 31 9.83 -9.09 2.27
C GLY A 31 8.57 -8.37 2.76
N CYS A 32 7.85 -8.97 3.71
CA CYS A 32 6.74 -8.35 4.42
C CYS A 32 6.68 -8.87 5.85
N PRO A 33 6.61 -8.01 6.89
CA PRO A 33 6.50 -8.49 8.26
C PRO A 33 5.07 -8.94 8.58
N MET A 34 4.06 -8.43 7.86
CA MET A 34 2.66 -8.71 8.14
C MET A 34 2.25 -10.11 7.65
N ARG A 35 1.20 -10.65 8.27
CA ARG A 35 0.55 -11.92 7.91
C ARG A 35 -0.95 -11.70 7.75
N CYS A 36 -1.30 -10.77 6.83
CA CYS A 36 -2.69 -10.43 6.59
C CYS A 36 -3.48 -11.66 6.16
N LEU A 37 -4.64 -11.91 6.78
CA LEU A 37 -5.47 -13.09 6.52
C LEU A 37 -5.92 -13.20 5.06
N TYR A 38 -6.06 -12.06 4.37
CA TYR A 38 -6.43 -11.98 2.95
C TYR A 38 -5.24 -11.65 2.03
N CYS A 39 -4.01 -11.94 2.42
CA CYS A 39 -2.85 -11.58 1.61
C CYS A 39 -2.92 -12.24 0.23
N HIS A 40 -2.72 -11.45 -0.84
CA HIS A 40 -2.67 -11.99 -2.21
C HIS A 40 -1.26 -12.38 -2.64
N ASN A 41 -0.24 -11.97 -1.89
CA ASN A 41 1.16 -12.19 -2.23
C ASN A 41 1.95 -12.83 -1.07
N PRO A 42 1.52 -14.02 -0.57
CA PRO A 42 2.24 -14.71 0.51
C PRO A 42 3.67 -15.10 0.10
N ASP A 43 3.92 -15.23 -1.19
CA ASP A 43 5.23 -15.46 -1.80
C ASP A 43 6.22 -14.30 -1.60
N THR A 44 5.73 -13.11 -1.25
CA THR A 44 6.58 -11.96 -0.89
C THR A 44 6.95 -11.89 0.60
N TRP A 45 6.50 -12.79 1.45
CA TRP A 45 6.72 -12.68 2.90
C TRP A 45 8.17 -12.85 3.33
N SER A 46 8.87 -13.84 2.72
CA SER A 46 10.28 -14.06 3.03
C SER A 46 11.14 -12.89 2.59
N VAL A 47 12.11 -12.51 3.41
CA VAL A 47 13.09 -11.48 3.06
C VAL A 47 14.21 -12.01 2.15
N ASP A 48 14.37 -13.35 2.09
CA ASP A 48 15.44 -14.01 1.34
C ASP A 48 15.04 -14.38 -0.10
N GLY A 49 13.77 -14.18 -0.45
CA GLY A 49 13.25 -14.46 -1.80
C GLY A 49 13.57 -13.36 -2.82
N GLY A 50 13.00 -13.53 -4.03
CA GLY A 50 13.16 -12.58 -5.13
C GLY A 50 14.57 -12.53 -5.71
N CYS A 51 14.86 -11.47 -6.46
CA CYS A 51 16.19 -11.23 -7.04
C CYS A 51 16.73 -9.86 -6.61
N GLU A 52 18.04 -9.74 -6.55
CA GLU A 52 18.68 -8.45 -6.31
C GLU A 52 18.69 -7.62 -7.61
N MET A 53 18.25 -6.39 -7.52
CA MET A 53 18.25 -5.43 -8.61
C MET A 53 18.82 -4.09 -8.16
N THR A 54 19.54 -3.44 -9.06
CA THR A 54 20.02 -2.07 -8.88
C THR A 54 18.95 -1.06 -9.34
N VAL A 55 19.08 0.19 -8.90
CA VAL A 55 18.25 1.30 -9.37
C VAL A 55 18.31 1.44 -10.90
N ASP A 56 19.52 1.33 -11.47
CA ASP A 56 19.74 1.49 -12.91
C ASP A 56 19.06 0.36 -13.74
N GLU A 57 19.06 -0.88 -13.24
CA GLU A 57 18.37 -1.99 -13.89
C GLU A 57 16.85 -1.76 -13.91
N ILE A 58 16.27 -1.30 -12.80
CA ILE A 58 14.83 -1.00 -12.72
C ILE A 58 14.48 0.17 -13.65
N LEU A 59 15.24 1.26 -13.62
CA LEU A 59 14.97 2.41 -14.47
C LEU A 59 15.22 2.11 -15.96
N SER A 60 16.17 1.24 -16.29
CA SER A 60 16.37 0.75 -17.66
C SER A 60 15.17 -0.09 -18.13
N ALA A 61 14.55 -0.88 -17.24
CA ALA A 61 13.31 -1.58 -17.55
C ALA A 61 12.14 -0.60 -17.80
N TYR A 62 12.05 0.47 -17.00
CA TYR A 62 11.07 1.53 -17.21
C TYR A 62 11.24 2.21 -18.58
N GLU A 63 12.44 2.63 -18.93
CA GLU A 63 12.72 3.38 -20.18
C GLU A 63 12.36 2.56 -21.42
N ARG A 64 12.51 1.22 -21.40
CA ARG A 64 12.12 0.35 -22.55
C ARG A 64 10.62 0.42 -22.88
N ASN A 65 9.77 0.70 -21.88
CA ASN A 65 8.32 0.74 -22.03
C ASN A 65 7.72 2.14 -21.80
N LYS A 66 8.54 3.17 -21.71
CA LYS A 66 8.16 4.54 -21.33
C LYS A 66 7.01 5.12 -22.15
N SER A 67 6.97 4.79 -23.45
CA SER A 67 5.91 5.27 -24.35
C SER A 67 4.50 4.83 -23.95
N PHE A 68 4.37 3.76 -23.19
CA PHE A 68 3.10 3.23 -22.69
C PHE A 68 2.65 3.86 -21.36
N TYR A 69 3.55 4.52 -20.62
CA TYR A 69 3.27 5.06 -19.26
C TYR A 69 2.73 6.50 -19.29
N ARG A 70 1.93 6.86 -20.30
CA ARG A 70 1.34 8.20 -20.40
C ARG A 70 0.36 8.44 -19.26
N GLY A 71 0.58 9.52 -18.48
CA GLY A 71 -0.22 9.83 -17.28
C GLY A 71 0.01 8.89 -16.09
N GLY A 72 0.94 7.95 -16.21
CA GLY A 72 1.34 7.01 -15.19
C GLY A 72 2.74 7.29 -14.62
N GLY A 73 3.49 6.22 -14.28
CA GLY A 73 4.82 6.34 -13.71
C GLY A 73 5.33 5.01 -13.16
N LEU A 74 6.04 5.08 -12.04
CA LEU A 74 6.56 3.92 -11.32
C LEU A 74 5.84 3.77 -9.99
N THR A 75 5.41 2.57 -9.67
CA THR A 75 4.87 2.20 -8.34
C THR A 75 5.78 1.19 -7.66
N ALA A 76 6.08 1.42 -6.40
CA ALA A 76 6.68 0.45 -5.50
C ALA A 76 5.60 -0.15 -4.61
N THR A 77 5.45 -1.46 -4.63
CA THR A 77 4.46 -2.27 -3.88
C THR A 77 5.05 -3.64 -3.55
N GLY A 78 4.23 -4.66 -3.36
CA GLY A 78 4.62 -6.07 -3.25
C GLY A 78 4.41 -6.64 -1.88
N GLY A 79 5.49 -6.93 -1.14
CA GLY A 79 5.46 -7.18 0.30
C GLY A 79 5.24 -5.86 1.06
N GLU A 80 6.29 -5.37 1.69
CA GLU A 80 6.29 -4.02 2.31
C GLU A 80 7.54 -3.26 1.83
N PRO A 81 7.41 -2.33 0.87
CA PRO A 81 8.55 -1.64 0.28
C PRO A 81 9.39 -0.86 1.30
N LEU A 82 8.75 -0.38 2.38
CA LEU A 82 9.44 0.39 3.43
C LEU A 82 10.43 -0.44 4.25
N LEU A 83 10.42 -1.78 4.15
CA LEU A 83 11.49 -2.62 4.71
C LEU A 83 12.84 -2.31 4.07
N GLN A 84 12.83 -1.84 2.82
CA GLN A 84 14.02 -1.51 2.04
C GLN A 84 14.11 0.01 1.83
N LEU A 85 13.85 0.79 2.87
CA LEU A 85 13.73 2.26 2.84
C LEU A 85 14.91 2.96 2.14
N PRO A 86 16.19 2.61 2.37
CA PRO A 86 17.31 3.27 1.68
C PRO A 86 17.27 3.05 0.17
N PHE A 87 17.06 1.81 -0.28
CA PHE A 87 16.97 1.46 -1.70
C PHE A 87 15.75 2.11 -2.37
N LEU A 88 14.58 2.04 -1.73
CA LEU A 88 13.35 2.69 -2.22
C LEU A 88 13.55 4.20 -2.39
N THR A 89 14.20 4.85 -1.43
CA THR A 89 14.50 6.29 -1.49
C THR A 89 15.44 6.61 -2.65
N ALA A 90 16.47 5.79 -2.88
CA ALA A 90 17.39 5.94 -4.01
C ALA A 90 16.65 5.77 -5.34
N LEU A 91 15.79 4.74 -5.46
CA LEU A 91 14.97 4.48 -6.65
C LEU A 91 14.04 5.66 -6.97
N PHE A 92 13.28 6.13 -5.98
CA PHE A 92 12.32 7.23 -6.19
C PHE A 92 13.02 8.55 -6.49
N ARG A 93 14.16 8.83 -5.85
CA ARG A 93 14.98 10.01 -6.16
C ARG A 93 15.47 10.00 -7.61
N ALA A 94 16.01 8.87 -8.06
CA ALA A 94 16.48 8.71 -9.42
C ALA A 94 15.33 8.75 -10.46
N ALA A 95 14.18 8.14 -10.14
CA ALA A 95 12.98 8.22 -10.98
C ALA A 95 12.50 9.67 -11.13
N ARG A 96 12.43 10.42 -10.03
CA ARG A 96 12.01 11.82 -10.03
C ARG A 96 12.96 12.72 -10.82
N GLN A 97 14.27 12.48 -10.76
CA GLN A 97 15.26 13.21 -11.57
C GLN A 97 15.04 13.01 -13.09
N LYS A 98 14.41 11.90 -13.48
CA LYS A 98 14.00 11.61 -14.87
C LYS A 98 12.58 12.09 -15.18
N GLY A 99 11.92 12.81 -14.28
CA GLY A 99 10.53 13.26 -14.45
C GLY A 99 9.48 12.14 -14.38
N ILE A 100 9.83 11.01 -13.78
CA ILE A 100 8.92 9.87 -13.59
C ILE A 100 8.12 10.09 -12.31
N HIS A 101 6.79 10.06 -12.41
CA HIS A 101 5.88 10.12 -11.26
C HIS A 101 6.03 8.86 -10.39
N THR A 102 6.24 9.06 -9.09
CA THR A 102 6.47 7.99 -8.12
C THR A 102 5.24 7.76 -7.25
N CYS A 103 4.87 6.50 -7.10
CA CYS A 103 3.77 6.07 -6.23
C CYS A 103 4.25 4.97 -5.27
N LEU A 104 3.99 5.15 -3.99
CA LEU A 104 4.29 4.17 -2.96
C LEU A 104 2.99 3.50 -2.51
N ASP A 105 2.87 2.20 -2.69
CA ASP A 105 1.80 1.37 -2.15
C ASP A 105 2.33 0.61 -0.92
N THR A 106 1.80 0.90 0.26
CA THR A 106 2.37 0.44 1.53
C THR A 106 1.31 0.37 2.63
N SER A 107 1.57 -0.46 3.61
CA SER A 107 0.83 -0.44 4.89
C SER A 107 1.38 0.59 5.88
N GLY A 108 2.60 1.06 5.72
CA GLY A 108 3.28 1.93 6.68
C GLY A 108 3.68 1.24 7.99
N ILE A 109 3.55 -0.08 8.08
CA ILE A 109 3.71 -0.84 9.34
C ILE A 109 5.12 -0.76 9.94
N VAL A 110 6.13 -0.49 9.15
CA VAL A 110 7.52 -0.40 9.61
C VAL A 110 7.92 1.03 9.98
N TYR A 111 7.01 1.99 9.88
CA TYR A 111 7.29 3.38 10.25
C TYR A 111 7.59 3.51 11.75
N ARG A 112 8.61 4.30 12.03
CA ARG A 112 9.01 4.64 13.41
C ARG A 112 9.23 6.16 13.51
N PRO A 113 8.57 6.84 14.45
CA PRO A 113 8.73 8.29 14.63
C PRO A 113 10.16 8.72 14.94
N ASP A 114 10.95 7.90 15.65
CA ASP A 114 12.37 8.14 15.96
C ASP A 114 13.29 8.08 14.73
N ARG A 115 12.81 7.54 13.60
CA ARG A 115 13.50 7.52 12.30
C ARG A 115 12.91 8.52 11.31
N ARG A 116 12.18 9.53 11.76
CA ARG A 116 11.46 10.48 10.91
C ARG A 116 12.33 11.06 9.79
N ALA A 117 13.56 11.45 10.07
CA ALA A 117 14.45 12.05 9.09
C ALA A 117 14.73 11.14 7.86
N GLU A 118 14.78 9.82 8.06
CA GLU A 118 14.98 8.87 6.96
C GLU A 118 13.73 8.81 6.07
N PHE A 119 12.54 8.86 6.68
CA PHE A 119 11.28 8.90 5.93
C PHE A 119 11.06 10.23 5.24
N ASP A 120 11.49 11.36 5.80
CA ASP A 120 11.39 12.67 5.15
C ASP A 120 12.19 12.70 3.83
N ALA A 121 13.31 11.98 3.76
CA ALA A 121 14.07 11.83 2.51
C ALA A 121 13.27 11.06 1.43
N LEU A 122 12.48 10.05 1.81
CA LEU A 122 11.56 9.35 0.91
C LEU A 122 10.37 10.25 0.54
N PHE A 123 9.76 10.94 1.50
CA PHE A 123 8.62 11.83 1.27
C PHE A 123 8.96 12.92 0.24
N ALA A 124 10.17 13.47 0.30
CA ALA A 124 10.64 14.48 -0.66
C ALA A 124 10.67 14.00 -2.12
N CYS A 125 10.68 12.71 -2.37
CA CYS A 125 10.70 12.12 -3.72
C CYS A 125 9.51 11.20 -4.01
N THR A 126 8.42 11.30 -3.23
CA THR A 126 7.18 10.55 -3.42
C THR A 126 6.06 11.49 -3.83
N ASP A 127 5.41 11.23 -4.99
CA ASP A 127 4.35 12.08 -5.51
C ASP A 127 2.97 11.63 -5.02
N LEU A 128 2.80 10.34 -4.71
CA LEU A 128 1.54 9.76 -4.20
C LEU A 128 1.82 8.58 -3.30
N VAL A 129 1.04 8.43 -2.25
CA VAL A 129 1.01 7.21 -1.43
C VAL A 129 -0.37 6.56 -1.51
N LEU A 130 -0.41 5.27 -1.80
CA LEU A 130 -1.55 4.40 -1.58
C LEU A 130 -1.33 3.74 -0.21
N LEU A 131 -2.13 4.13 0.78
CA LEU A 131 -1.95 3.67 2.15
C LEU A 131 -3.03 2.66 2.54
N ASP A 132 -2.61 1.46 2.83
CA ASP A 132 -3.49 0.42 3.33
C ASP A 132 -3.87 0.65 4.80
N VAL A 133 -5.10 1.08 5.06
CA VAL A 133 -5.69 1.07 6.41
C VAL A 133 -6.58 -0.16 6.54
N LYS A 134 -6.01 -1.23 7.09
CA LYS A 134 -6.62 -2.56 7.01
C LYS A 134 -7.75 -2.78 8.00
N HIS A 135 -7.80 -2.05 9.10
CA HIS A 135 -8.89 -2.04 10.08
C HIS A 135 -8.92 -0.72 10.85
N ALA A 136 -10.09 -0.30 11.32
CA ALA A 136 -10.21 0.93 12.10
C ALA A 136 -9.89 0.72 13.59
N ASP A 137 -10.19 -0.47 14.11
CA ASP A 137 -9.96 -0.86 15.49
C ASP A 137 -8.59 -1.52 15.67
N PRO A 138 -7.81 -1.21 16.74
CA PRO A 138 -6.49 -1.78 16.98
C PRO A 138 -6.46 -3.30 17.15
N GLU A 139 -7.42 -3.88 17.86
CA GLU A 139 -7.47 -5.34 18.06
C GLU A 139 -7.89 -6.06 16.77
N GLY A 140 -8.85 -5.50 16.05
CA GLY A 140 -9.23 -5.99 14.72
C GLY A 140 -8.06 -5.90 13.74
N HIS A 141 -7.27 -4.83 13.77
CA HIS A 141 -6.07 -4.70 12.96
C HIS A 141 -5.04 -5.78 13.31
N LYS A 142 -4.80 -6.01 14.61
CA LYS A 142 -3.87 -7.04 15.08
C LYS A 142 -4.32 -8.44 14.68
N HIS A 143 -5.62 -8.74 14.85
CA HIS A 143 -6.20 -10.01 14.40
C HIS A 143 -6.01 -10.23 12.89
N LEU A 144 -6.30 -9.20 12.10
CA LEU A 144 -6.28 -9.27 10.63
C LEU A 144 -4.86 -9.37 10.05
N THR A 145 -3.85 -8.77 10.72
CA THR A 145 -2.52 -8.54 10.14
C THR A 145 -1.37 -9.18 10.92
N GLY A 146 -1.61 -9.58 12.16
CA GLY A 146 -0.59 -10.04 13.10
C GLY A 146 0.19 -8.91 13.79
N HIS A 147 -0.11 -7.62 13.49
CA HIS A 147 0.64 -6.46 13.98
C HIS A 147 -0.27 -5.38 14.57
N GLY A 148 0.28 -4.58 15.49
CA GLY A 148 -0.40 -3.42 16.03
C GLY A 148 -0.57 -2.29 15.00
N GLN A 149 -1.65 -1.51 15.11
CA GLN A 149 -2.02 -0.44 14.16
C GLN A 149 -1.19 0.84 14.31
N ALA A 150 -0.62 1.09 15.48
CA ALA A 150 -0.02 2.38 15.82
C ALA A 150 1.01 2.91 14.79
N PRO A 151 1.92 2.09 14.22
CA PRO A 151 2.85 2.55 13.18
C PRO A 151 2.14 3.05 11.92
N VAL A 152 1.07 2.37 11.47
CA VAL A 152 0.27 2.76 10.29
C VAL A 152 -0.32 4.15 10.46
N LEU A 153 -0.92 4.41 11.63
CA LEU A 153 -1.53 5.70 11.93
C LEU A 153 -0.49 6.81 12.13
N ALA A 154 0.66 6.48 12.71
CA ALA A 154 1.77 7.41 12.83
C ALA A 154 2.32 7.78 11.44
N PHE A 155 2.44 6.81 10.53
CA PHE A 155 2.84 7.04 9.14
C PHE A 155 1.85 7.93 8.38
N ALA A 156 0.54 7.64 8.51
CA ALA A 156 -0.50 8.46 7.89
C ALA A 156 -0.44 9.93 8.33
N ARG A 157 -0.22 10.17 9.64
CA ARG A 157 -0.02 11.52 10.18
C ARG A 157 1.25 12.17 9.64
N ALA A 158 2.35 11.43 9.60
CA ALA A 158 3.63 11.92 9.08
C ALA A 158 3.54 12.35 7.60
N LEU A 159 2.84 11.57 6.76
CA LEU A 159 2.54 11.94 5.37
C LEU A 159 1.71 13.23 5.29
N SER A 160 0.67 13.32 6.12
CA SER A 160 -0.21 14.50 6.16
C SER A 160 0.53 15.77 6.58
N GLU A 161 1.45 15.67 7.55
CA GLU A 161 2.31 16.76 7.99
C GLU A 161 3.33 17.18 6.92
N ALA A 162 3.92 16.21 6.24
CA ALA A 162 4.88 16.43 5.16
C ALA A 162 4.24 16.94 3.86
N GLY A 163 2.89 17.01 3.80
CA GLY A 163 2.18 17.46 2.60
C GLY A 163 2.12 16.44 1.46
N VAL A 164 2.47 15.17 1.71
CA VAL A 164 2.45 14.11 0.69
C VAL A 164 1.01 13.68 0.40
N PRO A 165 0.56 13.74 -0.86
CA PRO A 165 -0.77 13.28 -1.25
C PRO A 165 -0.95 11.80 -0.94
N LEU A 166 -2.10 11.43 -0.36
CA LEU A 166 -2.39 10.04 -0.10
C LEU A 166 -3.81 9.64 -0.51
N VAL A 167 -3.95 8.41 -0.97
CA VAL A 167 -5.20 7.69 -1.15
C VAL A 167 -5.22 6.56 -0.12
N VAL A 168 -6.28 6.47 0.66
CA VAL A 168 -6.45 5.33 1.59
C VAL A 168 -7.06 4.17 0.83
N ARG A 169 -6.47 2.99 1.01
CA ARG A 169 -7.00 1.70 0.54
C ARG A 169 -7.58 0.90 1.69
N HIS A 170 -8.72 0.28 1.47
CA HIS A 170 -9.36 -0.59 2.46
C HIS A 170 -10.01 -1.79 1.78
N VAL A 171 -9.69 -3.00 2.25
CA VAL A 171 -10.33 -4.22 1.78
C VAL A 171 -11.51 -4.55 2.68
N VAL A 172 -12.69 -4.70 2.10
CA VAL A 172 -13.89 -5.13 2.82
C VAL A 172 -13.99 -6.64 2.78
N VAL A 173 -13.82 -7.25 3.96
CA VAL A 173 -13.86 -8.70 4.16
C VAL A 173 -15.12 -9.07 4.95
N PRO A 174 -15.98 -9.97 4.44
CA PRO A 174 -17.19 -10.38 5.14
C PRO A 174 -16.91 -10.88 6.57
N GLY A 175 -17.67 -10.37 7.54
CA GLY A 175 -17.53 -10.70 8.96
C GLY A 175 -16.35 -10.07 9.68
N LEU A 176 -15.38 -9.49 8.96
CA LEU A 176 -14.19 -8.90 9.57
C LEU A 176 -14.18 -7.37 9.53
N THR A 177 -14.42 -6.77 8.35
CA THR A 177 -14.31 -5.32 8.17
C THR A 177 -15.58 -4.67 7.58
N ASP A 178 -16.64 -5.44 7.32
CA ASP A 178 -17.81 -5.05 6.55
C ASP A 178 -18.97 -4.45 7.37
N SER A 179 -18.91 -4.46 8.71
CA SER A 179 -19.99 -3.86 9.51
C SER A 179 -20.01 -2.34 9.37
N GLU A 180 -21.22 -1.75 9.35
CA GLU A 180 -21.40 -0.31 9.24
C GLU A 180 -20.62 0.46 10.33
N GLU A 181 -20.61 -0.07 11.56
CA GLU A 181 -19.86 0.51 12.67
C GLU A 181 -18.37 0.63 12.36
N LYS A 182 -17.74 -0.44 11.83
CA LYS A 182 -16.31 -0.46 11.45
C LYS A 182 -16.02 0.47 10.29
N LEU A 183 -16.92 0.51 9.30
CA LEU A 183 -16.79 1.42 8.15
C LEU A 183 -16.87 2.88 8.59
N ARG A 184 -17.81 3.24 9.47
CA ARG A 184 -17.90 4.59 10.06
C ARG A 184 -16.67 4.90 10.93
N ALA A 185 -16.20 3.94 11.73
CA ALA A 185 -14.97 4.11 12.51
C ALA A 185 -13.75 4.41 11.61
N LEU A 186 -13.63 3.73 10.46
CA LEU A 186 -12.60 4.04 9.46
C LEU A 186 -12.75 5.47 8.93
N GLY A 187 -13.97 5.90 8.62
CA GLY A 187 -14.25 7.26 8.19
C GLY A 187 -13.76 8.30 9.20
N ARG A 188 -14.08 8.12 10.49
CA ARG A 188 -13.61 8.99 11.57
C ARG A 188 -12.08 8.99 11.69
N LEU A 189 -11.45 7.83 11.54
CA LEU A 189 -10.00 7.67 11.67
C LEU A 189 -9.22 8.44 10.61
N ILE A 190 -9.69 8.43 9.36
CA ILE A 190 -8.97 9.02 8.22
C ILE A 190 -9.43 10.45 7.88
N ALA A 191 -10.58 10.90 8.37
CA ALA A 191 -11.11 12.23 8.12
C ALA A 191 -10.15 13.39 8.47
N PRO A 192 -9.33 13.31 9.56
CA PRO A 192 -8.39 14.37 9.92
C PRO A 192 -7.16 14.49 9.01
N LEU A 193 -6.92 13.52 8.11
CA LEU A 193 -5.75 13.53 7.21
C LEU A 193 -5.91 14.63 6.14
N ARG A 194 -5.11 15.69 6.25
CA ARG A 194 -5.20 16.89 5.38
C ARG A 194 -4.86 16.62 3.93
N THR A 195 -3.98 15.65 3.67
CA THR A 195 -3.52 15.30 2.32
C THR A 195 -4.29 14.14 1.71
N LEU A 196 -5.39 13.69 2.35
CA LEU A 196 -6.27 12.66 1.80
C LEU A 196 -6.94 13.13 0.50
N LYS A 197 -6.55 12.53 -0.61
CA LYS A 197 -7.05 12.82 -1.97
C LYS A 197 -8.15 11.87 -2.42
N GLY A 198 -8.18 10.66 -1.87
CA GLY A 198 -9.14 9.64 -2.28
C GLY A 198 -9.25 8.49 -1.30
N LEU A 199 -10.28 7.67 -1.56
CA LEU A 199 -10.54 6.42 -0.86
C LEU A 199 -10.85 5.34 -1.90
N GLU A 200 -10.07 4.28 -1.88
CA GLU A 200 -10.31 3.05 -2.64
C GLU A 200 -10.80 1.97 -1.69
N VAL A 201 -11.99 1.46 -1.95
CA VAL A 201 -12.57 0.34 -1.21
C VAL A 201 -12.63 -0.85 -2.13
N LEU A 202 -11.89 -1.89 -1.76
CA LEU A 202 -11.69 -3.08 -2.56
C LEU A 202 -12.53 -4.23 -1.99
N PRO A 203 -13.25 -4.97 -2.83
CA PRO A 203 -13.93 -6.18 -2.37
C PRO A 203 -12.90 -7.28 -2.09
N TYR A 204 -13.09 -8.01 -1.01
CA TYR A 204 -12.37 -9.24 -0.75
C TYR A 204 -12.60 -10.26 -1.87
N HIS A 205 -11.56 -10.92 -2.33
CA HIS A 205 -11.62 -12.02 -3.29
C HIS A 205 -10.56 -13.09 -2.99
N THR A 206 -10.74 -14.28 -3.53
CA THR A 206 -9.93 -15.47 -3.23
C THR A 206 -8.81 -15.74 -4.26
N MET A 207 -8.49 -14.78 -5.13
CA MET A 207 -7.50 -14.96 -6.21
C MET A 207 -6.09 -15.31 -5.71
N GLY A 208 -5.74 -14.90 -4.48
CA GLY A 208 -4.46 -15.24 -3.86
C GLY A 208 -4.35 -16.71 -3.42
N ARG A 209 -5.45 -17.48 -3.34
CA ARG A 209 -5.49 -18.84 -2.80
C ARG A 209 -4.49 -19.78 -3.49
N ALA A 210 -4.39 -19.74 -4.82
CA ALA A 210 -3.49 -20.60 -5.57
C ALA A 210 -2.01 -20.44 -5.14
N LYS A 211 -1.61 -19.27 -4.64
CA LYS A 211 -0.26 -19.05 -4.12
C LYS A 211 -0.04 -19.71 -2.76
N TYR A 212 -1.08 -19.76 -1.91
CA TYR A 212 -1.01 -20.50 -0.64
C TYR A 212 -0.85 -22.00 -0.91
N ASP A 213 -1.64 -22.54 -1.84
CA ASP A 213 -1.54 -23.95 -2.25
C ASP A 213 -0.13 -24.27 -2.76
N ALA A 214 0.43 -23.42 -3.63
CA ALA A 214 1.77 -23.57 -4.17
C ALA A 214 2.88 -23.50 -3.09
N LEU A 215 2.64 -22.78 -2.00
CA LEU A 215 3.56 -22.66 -0.86
C LEU A 215 3.31 -23.73 0.23
N GLY A 216 2.32 -24.59 0.06
CA GLY A 216 1.93 -25.57 1.08
C GLY A 216 1.35 -24.93 2.35
N LEU A 217 0.76 -23.75 2.24
CA LEU A 217 0.19 -23.01 3.35
C LEU A 217 -1.34 -23.14 3.37
N ALA A 218 -1.92 -23.25 4.55
CA ALA A 218 -3.37 -23.17 4.71
C ALA A 218 -3.86 -21.74 4.41
N TYR A 219 -4.94 -21.61 3.61
CA TYR A 219 -5.56 -20.31 3.36
C TYR A 219 -6.34 -19.84 4.58
N PRO A 220 -6.01 -18.69 5.21
CA PRO A 220 -6.58 -18.31 6.50
C PRO A 220 -8.09 -18.01 6.47
N LEU A 221 -8.62 -17.59 5.31
CA LEU A 221 -10.04 -17.22 5.12
C LEU A 221 -10.79 -18.30 4.34
N GLU A 222 -10.45 -19.59 4.60
CA GLU A 222 -11.20 -20.71 4.00
C GLU A 222 -12.68 -20.63 4.38
N GLY A 223 -13.56 -20.77 3.39
CA GLY A 223 -15.02 -20.68 3.58
C GLY A 223 -15.59 -19.26 3.63
N VAL A 224 -14.76 -18.21 3.67
CA VAL A 224 -15.26 -16.83 3.55
C VAL A 224 -15.54 -16.51 2.08
N PRO A 225 -16.80 -16.16 1.71
CA PRO A 225 -17.15 -15.88 0.32
C PRO A 225 -16.53 -14.55 -0.16
N PRO A 226 -16.22 -14.44 -1.46
CA PRO A 226 -15.86 -13.16 -2.05
C PRO A 226 -16.96 -12.11 -1.85
N LEU A 227 -16.56 -10.84 -1.75
CA LEU A 227 -17.49 -9.74 -1.64
C LEU A 227 -17.88 -9.21 -3.04
N GLU A 228 -19.15 -8.92 -3.25
CA GLU A 228 -19.62 -8.31 -4.49
C GLU A 228 -19.18 -6.84 -4.61
N GLN A 229 -18.89 -6.40 -5.84
CA GLN A 229 -18.49 -5.02 -6.12
C GLN A 229 -19.51 -3.97 -5.64
N THR A 230 -20.78 -4.28 -5.71
CA THR A 230 -21.90 -3.45 -5.22
C THR A 230 -21.82 -3.21 -3.71
N GLN A 231 -21.41 -4.22 -2.94
CA GLN A 231 -21.23 -4.13 -1.50
C GLN A 231 -20.00 -3.26 -1.15
N ALA A 232 -18.91 -3.39 -1.92
CA ALA A 232 -17.74 -2.52 -1.76
C ALA A 232 -18.08 -1.05 -2.08
N HIS A 233 -18.89 -0.79 -3.10
CA HIS A 233 -19.38 0.56 -3.41
C HIS A 233 -20.26 1.12 -2.29
N ARG A 234 -21.16 0.30 -1.70
CA ARG A 234 -21.96 0.71 -0.53
C ARG A 234 -21.06 1.04 0.66
N ALA A 235 -20.10 0.17 0.98
CA ALA A 235 -19.13 0.39 2.05
C ALA A 235 -18.35 1.71 1.85
N ARG A 236 -17.90 1.98 0.62
CA ARG A 236 -17.26 3.25 0.26
C ARG A 236 -18.18 4.44 0.53
N GLY A 237 -19.46 4.34 0.20
CA GLY A 237 -20.47 5.38 0.47
C GLY A 237 -20.55 5.71 1.95
N ILE A 238 -20.64 4.70 2.82
CA ILE A 238 -20.70 4.85 4.28
C ILE A 238 -19.45 5.56 4.84
N ILE A 239 -18.26 5.15 4.38
CA ILE A 239 -17.00 5.76 4.81
C ILE A 239 -16.92 7.22 4.39
N LEU A 240 -17.28 7.55 3.15
CA LEU A 240 -17.25 8.92 2.61
C LEU A 240 -18.26 9.83 3.29
N GLU A 241 -19.45 9.33 3.62
CA GLU A 241 -20.44 10.04 4.41
C GLU A 241 -19.88 10.44 5.77
N GLU A 242 -19.26 9.49 6.48
CA GLU A 242 -18.68 9.76 7.79
C GLU A 242 -17.48 10.72 7.73
N ILE A 243 -16.62 10.61 6.70
CA ILE A 243 -15.54 11.60 6.48
C ILE A 243 -16.13 13.01 6.33
N ARG A 244 -17.20 13.16 5.56
CA ARG A 244 -17.86 14.44 5.36
C ARG A 244 -18.42 14.97 6.68
N ARG A 245 -19.16 14.14 7.40
CA ARG A 245 -19.76 14.48 8.70
C ARG A 245 -18.71 14.98 9.70
N VAL A 246 -17.58 14.28 9.82
CA VAL A 246 -16.48 14.72 10.72
C VAL A 246 -15.87 16.05 10.24
N ARG A 247 -15.71 16.25 8.95
CA ARG A 247 -15.10 17.49 8.41
C ARG A 247 -16.01 18.71 8.47
N THR A 248 -17.33 18.53 8.41
CA THR A 248 -18.31 19.61 8.53
C THR A 248 -18.69 19.92 9.97
N GLY A 249 -18.31 19.07 10.93
CA GLY A 249 -18.68 19.22 12.33
C GLY A 249 -20.14 18.83 12.62
N GLU A 250 -20.81 18.13 11.72
CA GLU A 250 -22.14 17.57 11.90
C GLU A 250 -22.05 16.28 12.73
N GLY A 251 -21.92 16.43 14.04
CA GLY A 251 -21.78 15.32 14.99
C GLY A 251 -22.72 15.41 16.17
#